data_76cef37ab49e539e1cad30107358f824
#
_entry.id   76cef37ab49e539e1cad30107358f824
#
_cell.length_a   1.000
_cell.length_b   1.000
_cell.length_c   1.000
_cell.angle_alpha   90.00
_cell.angle_beta   90.00
_cell.angle_gamma   90.00
#
_symmetry.space_group_name_H-M   'P 1'
#
loop_
_entity.id
_entity.type
_entity.pdbx_description
1 polymer ?
#
loop_
_entity_poly.entity_id
_entity_poly.type
_entity_poly.pdbx_seq_one_letter_code
_entity_poly.pdbx_strand_id
1 'polypeptide(L)'
;MLTLGRKALQVPILQGGMGVGVSLGGLAGAVAACGGMGCISTADAGYREPDFARDPASANHRALTAEIRKAKEIAKGAGMVAINAMVATQDYAAAIRTAVEAGVDAVVSGAGLPLELPGIVGTTDVAIAPIVSSGRAAKLILRRWAKEFGRTADFVVIEGCKAGGHLGFSEDDLLAGKCQTLDDILPEVLAEVKPFEAQFGHSIPVFVAGGVYTGADMAHFTAMGAAGVQLATRFITTYECDASQGYKDVLLNARPEDVRIIHSPVGMPGRALNTPLVQALAEGTRFPPRHCARCLKTCDPAKVPYCITHALIEAVKGNVEDGLFFCGANVGRLDRMHTVQELMDELVTEWRQNQ
;
A
#
# COMPACT_ATOMS: atom_id res chain seq x y z
N MET A 1 23.47 2.63 2.13
CA MET A 1 22.46 2.90 3.17
C MET A 1 21.69 4.13 2.73
N LEU A 2 20.37 4.03 2.61
CA LEU A 2 19.48 5.10 2.15
C LEU A 2 18.87 5.82 3.35
N THR A 3 18.84 7.15 3.34
CA THR A 3 18.20 7.92 4.42
C THR A 3 16.82 8.39 3.99
N LEU A 4 15.79 8.12 4.80
CA LEU A 4 14.41 8.57 4.61
C LEU A 4 14.03 9.41 5.84
N GLY A 5 13.88 10.72 5.65
CA GLY A 5 13.78 11.65 6.77
C GLY A 5 15.03 11.57 7.65
N ARG A 6 14.87 11.19 8.92
CA ARG A 6 16.00 11.02 9.86
C ARG A 6 16.42 9.57 10.08
N LYS A 7 15.80 8.61 9.36
CA LYS A 7 16.09 7.18 9.56
C LYS A 7 16.79 6.56 8.36
N ALA A 8 17.66 5.61 8.66
CA ALA A 8 18.37 4.85 7.66
C ALA A 8 17.59 3.58 7.30
N LEU A 9 17.41 3.34 6.01
CA LEU A 9 16.90 2.11 5.44
C LEU A 9 18.09 1.28 4.94
N GLN A 10 18.25 0.06 5.45
CA GLN A 10 19.40 -0.79 5.12
C GLN A 10 19.20 -1.49 3.77
N VAL A 11 17.99 -1.97 3.51
CA VAL A 11 17.59 -2.64 2.28
C VAL A 11 16.52 -1.79 1.59
N PRO A 12 16.73 -1.32 0.33
CA PRO A 12 15.82 -0.40 -0.34
C PRO A 12 14.57 -1.12 -0.89
N ILE A 13 13.93 -1.90 -0.04
CA ILE A 13 12.70 -2.63 -0.32
C ILE A 13 11.62 -2.19 0.69
N LEU A 14 10.50 -1.73 0.16
CA LEU A 14 9.30 -1.40 0.91
C LEU A 14 8.28 -2.53 0.71
N GLN A 15 7.63 -2.98 1.77
CA GLN A 15 6.42 -3.77 1.64
C GLN A 15 5.23 -2.82 1.63
N GLY A 16 4.45 -2.84 0.55
CA GLY A 16 3.26 -1.99 0.40
C GLY A 16 2.15 -2.38 1.37
N GLY A 17 1.47 -1.39 1.95
CA GLY A 17 0.36 -1.62 2.86
C GLY A 17 -0.83 -2.27 2.16
N MET A 18 -1.38 -3.34 2.74
CA MET A 18 -2.49 -4.13 2.21
C MET A 18 -3.60 -4.29 3.25
N GLY A 19 -4.73 -3.66 3.00
CA GLY A 19 -5.95 -3.79 3.84
C GLY A 19 -6.94 -4.78 3.23
N VAL A 20 -7.85 -5.30 3.98
CA VAL A 20 -8.02 -5.27 5.43
C VAL A 20 -7.29 -6.47 6.04
N GLY A 21 -6.47 -6.24 7.07
CA GLY A 21 -5.89 -7.34 7.84
C GLY A 21 -4.79 -8.18 7.14
N VAL A 22 -4.38 -7.83 5.91
CA VAL A 22 -3.35 -8.55 5.16
C VAL A 22 -1.95 -8.14 5.60
N SER A 23 -1.69 -6.84 5.75
CA SER A 23 -0.45 -6.33 6.35
C SER A 23 -0.73 -5.62 7.66
N LEU A 24 -0.45 -6.30 8.75
CA LEU A 24 -0.47 -5.79 10.12
C LEU A 24 0.94 -5.87 10.73
N GLY A 25 1.02 -5.97 12.03
CA GLY A 25 2.28 -5.94 12.77
C GLY A 25 3.18 -7.15 12.54
N GLY A 26 2.64 -8.31 12.19
CA GLY A 26 3.39 -9.52 11.88
C GLY A 26 4.26 -9.32 10.64
N LEU A 27 3.62 -9.08 9.51
CA LEU A 27 4.32 -8.86 8.24
C LEU A 27 5.22 -7.63 8.27
N ALA A 28 4.68 -6.49 8.71
CA ALA A 28 5.45 -5.24 8.71
C ALA A 28 6.68 -5.34 9.62
N GLY A 29 6.55 -5.99 10.78
CA GLY A 29 7.66 -6.23 11.70
C GLY A 29 8.74 -7.13 11.12
N ALA A 30 8.34 -8.21 10.42
CA ALA A 30 9.27 -9.14 9.79
C ALA A 30 10.07 -8.47 8.66
N VAL A 31 9.42 -7.68 7.80
CA VAL A 31 10.12 -6.91 6.74
C VAL A 31 11.09 -5.90 7.34
N ALA A 32 10.68 -5.19 8.39
CA ALA A 32 11.55 -4.25 9.09
C ALA A 32 12.72 -4.97 9.79
N ALA A 33 12.52 -6.17 10.34
CA ALA A 33 13.60 -6.99 10.92
C ALA A 33 14.68 -7.35 9.88
N CYS A 34 14.29 -7.51 8.60
CA CYS A 34 15.21 -7.73 7.48
C CYS A 34 15.87 -6.43 6.95
N GLY A 35 15.70 -5.29 7.63
CA GLY A 35 16.30 -4.02 7.26
C GLY A 35 15.55 -3.22 6.18
N GLY A 36 14.40 -3.70 5.72
CA GLY A 36 13.49 -3.00 4.81
C GLY A 36 12.50 -2.08 5.54
N MET A 37 11.47 -1.60 4.83
CA MET A 37 10.36 -0.86 5.41
C MET A 37 9.09 -1.71 5.35
N GLY A 38 8.63 -2.21 6.49
CA GLY A 38 7.34 -2.88 6.61
C GLY A 38 6.22 -1.86 6.81
N CYS A 39 5.07 -2.07 6.15
CA CYS A 39 3.99 -1.10 6.14
C CYS A 39 2.67 -1.72 6.58
N ILE A 40 2.10 -1.20 7.68
CA ILE A 40 0.81 -1.58 8.22
C ILE A 40 -0.29 -0.79 7.49
N SER A 41 -1.33 -1.49 7.01
CA SER A 41 -2.52 -0.81 6.47
C SER A 41 -3.40 -0.29 7.60
N THR A 42 -3.81 0.99 7.51
CA THR A 42 -4.76 1.58 8.47
C THR A 42 -6.21 1.18 8.20
N ALA A 43 -6.50 0.61 7.02
CA ALA A 43 -7.86 0.26 6.61
C ALA A 43 -8.42 -0.84 7.51
N ASP A 44 -9.40 -0.47 8.34
CA ASP A 44 -10.13 -1.35 9.25
C ASP A 44 -9.22 -2.32 10.04
N ALA A 45 -8.08 -1.79 10.54
CA ALA A 45 -7.08 -2.57 11.29
C ALA A 45 -7.69 -3.30 12.50
N GLY A 46 -8.76 -2.73 13.07
CA GLY A 46 -9.50 -3.27 14.22
C GLY A 46 -10.62 -4.26 13.89
N TYR A 47 -10.69 -4.79 12.66
CA TYR A 47 -11.80 -5.65 12.22
C TYR A 47 -11.99 -6.93 13.08
N ARG A 48 -10.96 -7.35 13.82
CA ARG A 48 -10.99 -8.49 14.75
C ARG A 48 -11.45 -8.11 16.16
N GLU A 49 -11.51 -6.80 16.47
CA GLU A 49 -11.91 -6.34 17.79
C GLU A 49 -13.39 -6.65 18.06
N PRO A 50 -13.76 -7.11 19.29
CA PRO A 50 -15.13 -7.53 19.60
C PRO A 50 -16.19 -6.43 19.43
N ASP A 51 -15.77 -5.17 19.55
CA ASP A 51 -16.63 -4.00 19.44
C ASP A 51 -16.56 -3.30 18.08
N PHE A 52 -15.83 -3.84 17.11
CA PHE A 52 -15.66 -3.24 15.77
C PHE A 52 -17.01 -2.93 15.09
N ALA A 53 -17.98 -3.81 15.18
CA ALA A 53 -19.28 -3.58 14.56
C ALA A 53 -20.04 -2.40 15.21
N ARG A 54 -19.78 -2.08 16.48
CA ARG A 54 -20.44 -1.02 17.24
C ARG A 54 -19.69 0.31 17.16
N ASP A 55 -18.37 0.27 17.28
CA ASP A 55 -17.46 1.43 17.27
C ASP A 55 -16.20 1.14 16.47
N PRO A 56 -16.31 1.15 15.12
CA PRO A 56 -15.16 0.86 14.24
C PRO A 56 -13.98 1.80 14.47
N ALA A 57 -14.22 3.08 14.75
CA ALA A 57 -13.15 4.07 14.91
C ALA A 57 -12.27 3.73 16.14
N SER A 58 -12.87 3.55 17.31
CA SER A 58 -12.12 3.20 18.53
C SER A 58 -11.42 1.84 18.40
N ALA A 59 -12.07 0.85 17.78
CA ALA A 59 -11.50 -0.46 17.52
C ALA A 59 -10.26 -0.35 16.62
N ASN A 60 -10.34 0.42 15.54
CA ASN A 60 -9.24 0.65 14.60
C ASN A 60 -8.05 1.33 15.28
N HIS A 61 -8.27 2.34 16.10
CA HIS A 61 -7.19 3.07 16.78
C HIS A 61 -6.46 2.20 17.81
N ARG A 62 -7.18 1.40 18.60
CA ARG A 62 -6.57 0.47 19.55
C ARG A 62 -5.74 -0.59 18.83
N ALA A 63 -6.33 -1.23 17.81
CA ALA A 63 -5.64 -2.24 17.03
C ALA A 63 -4.42 -1.67 16.30
N LEU A 64 -4.55 -0.52 15.65
CA LEU A 64 -3.42 0.12 14.96
C LEU A 64 -2.25 0.40 15.91
N THR A 65 -2.54 0.92 17.11
CA THR A 65 -1.53 1.14 18.14
C THR A 65 -0.84 -0.16 18.55
N ALA A 66 -1.62 -1.23 18.76
CA ALA A 66 -1.09 -2.54 19.14
C ALA A 66 -0.23 -3.15 18.02
N GLU A 67 -0.69 -3.08 16.77
CA GLU A 67 0.03 -3.63 15.62
C GLU A 67 1.34 -2.85 15.32
N ILE A 68 1.37 -1.53 15.50
CA ILE A 68 2.61 -0.75 15.39
C ILE A 68 3.61 -1.17 16.47
N ARG A 69 3.18 -1.33 17.73
CA ARG A 69 4.05 -1.80 18.81
C ARG A 69 4.61 -3.19 18.53
N LYS A 70 3.74 -4.12 18.14
CA LYS A 70 4.13 -5.48 17.72
C LYS A 70 5.18 -5.46 16.60
N ALA A 71 4.96 -4.65 15.56
CA ALA A 71 5.91 -4.53 14.46
C ALA A 71 7.28 -3.99 14.94
N LYS A 72 7.29 -2.98 15.82
CA LYS A 72 8.51 -2.43 16.41
C LYS A 72 9.26 -3.44 17.26
N GLU A 73 8.55 -4.23 18.06
CA GLU A 73 9.12 -5.32 18.87
C GLU A 73 9.79 -6.39 18.00
N ILE A 74 9.13 -6.80 16.89
CA ILE A 74 9.70 -7.75 15.93
C ILE A 74 10.91 -7.15 15.21
N ALA A 75 10.82 -5.90 14.75
CA ALA A 75 11.86 -5.21 13.99
C ALA A 75 13.15 -4.96 14.78
N LYS A 76 13.06 -4.80 16.10
CA LYS A 76 14.21 -4.51 17.00
C LYS A 76 15.10 -3.36 16.53
N GLY A 77 14.54 -2.42 15.77
CA GLY A 77 15.25 -1.27 15.23
C GLY A 77 16.11 -1.51 13.99
N ALA A 78 16.05 -2.69 13.37
CA ALA A 78 16.85 -3.03 12.18
C ALA A 78 16.41 -2.28 10.92
N GLY A 79 15.09 -2.03 10.75
CA GLY A 79 14.50 -1.32 9.62
C GLY A 79 13.43 -0.34 10.06
N MET A 80 12.53 0.03 9.17
CA MET A 80 11.48 1.01 9.40
C MET A 80 10.10 0.36 9.47
N VAL A 81 9.25 0.84 10.38
CA VAL A 81 7.83 0.49 10.46
C VAL A 81 7.02 1.70 9.99
N ALA A 82 6.30 1.54 8.90
CA ALA A 82 5.43 2.56 8.30
C ALA A 82 3.95 2.19 8.45
N ILE A 83 3.09 3.17 8.19
CA ILE A 83 1.68 2.92 7.89
C ILE A 83 1.35 3.34 6.45
N ASN A 84 0.38 2.65 5.85
CA ASN A 84 -0.29 3.11 4.64
C ASN A 84 -1.67 3.67 5.01
N ALA A 85 -1.90 4.94 4.68
CA ALA A 85 -3.15 5.63 4.95
C ALA A 85 -3.81 6.10 3.65
N MET A 86 -5.06 5.67 3.43
CA MET A 86 -5.84 6.06 2.26
C MET A 86 -6.59 7.36 2.49
N VAL A 87 -6.38 8.37 1.64
CA VAL A 87 -7.07 9.68 1.72
C VAL A 87 -8.59 9.54 1.68
N ALA A 88 -9.10 8.53 0.97
CA ALA A 88 -10.52 8.26 0.81
C ALA A 88 -11.21 7.77 2.10
N THR A 89 -10.47 7.32 3.12
CA THR A 89 -11.07 6.82 4.37
C THR A 89 -11.57 7.96 5.25
N GLN A 90 -12.70 7.73 5.94
CA GLN A 90 -13.32 8.70 6.83
C GLN A 90 -12.38 9.08 7.98
N ASP A 91 -11.66 8.12 8.51
CA ASP A 91 -10.80 8.25 9.70
C ASP A 91 -9.33 8.60 9.36
N TYR A 92 -9.06 9.06 8.14
CA TYR A 92 -7.72 9.32 7.61
C TYR A 92 -6.81 10.08 8.57
N ALA A 93 -7.25 11.25 9.01
CA ALA A 93 -6.41 12.11 9.84
C ALA A 93 -6.23 11.57 11.28
N ALA A 94 -7.26 10.95 11.83
CA ALA A 94 -7.19 10.40 13.18
C ALA A 94 -6.30 9.14 13.22
N ALA A 95 -6.41 8.25 12.22
CA ALA A 95 -5.55 7.08 12.10
C ALA A 95 -4.06 7.47 11.97
N ILE A 96 -3.74 8.52 11.19
CA ILE A 96 -2.36 9.03 11.09
C ILE A 96 -1.88 9.56 12.45
N ARG A 97 -2.67 10.37 13.16
CA ARG A 97 -2.29 10.86 14.49
C ARG A 97 -2.07 9.72 15.48
N THR A 98 -2.97 8.74 15.50
CA THR A 98 -2.80 7.52 16.32
C THR A 98 -1.48 6.80 16.01
N ALA A 99 -1.13 6.67 14.74
CA ALA A 99 0.12 6.02 14.35
C ALA A 99 1.37 6.83 14.73
N VAL A 100 1.32 8.15 14.58
CA VAL A 100 2.39 9.06 15.02
C VAL A 100 2.61 8.95 16.53
N GLU A 101 1.54 8.95 17.33
CA GLU A 101 1.57 8.77 18.78
C GLU A 101 2.10 7.38 19.18
N ALA A 102 1.80 6.35 18.38
CA ALA A 102 2.32 4.99 18.58
C ALA A 102 3.81 4.83 18.17
N GLY A 103 4.43 5.88 17.60
CA GLY A 103 5.84 5.91 17.26
C GLY A 103 6.19 5.27 15.91
N VAL A 104 5.30 5.37 14.92
CA VAL A 104 5.59 4.94 13.54
C VAL A 104 6.76 5.72 12.95
N ASP A 105 7.53 5.11 12.04
CA ASP A 105 8.69 5.75 11.42
C ASP A 105 8.33 6.56 10.17
N ALA A 106 7.28 6.13 9.44
CA ALA A 106 6.85 6.79 8.23
C ALA A 106 5.34 6.65 7.98
N VAL A 107 4.78 7.61 7.23
CA VAL A 107 3.42 7.57 6.69
C VAL A 107 3.50 7.60 5.17
N VAL A 108 3.04 6.53 4.52
CA VAL A 108 2.85 6.43 3.07
C VAL A 108 1.37 6.65 2.78
N SER A 109 1.03 7.57 1.89
CA SER A 109 -0.36 7.96 1.67
C SER A 109 -0.73 8.04 0.19
N GLY A 110 -1.87 7.42 -0.14
CA GLY A 110 -2.43 7.35 -1.49
C GLY A 110 -3.95 7.19 -1.48
N ALA A 111 -4.51 6.59 -2.52
CA ALA A 111 -5.95 6.50 -2.78
C ALA A 111 -6.63 7.88 -2.65
N GLY A 112 -6.11 8.82 -3.40
CA GLY A 112 -6.39 10.25 -3.42
C GLY A 112 -5.12 11.07 -3.21
N LEU A 113 -5.22 12.39 -3.35
CA LEU A 113 -4.08 13.30 -3.18
C LEU A 113 -3.93 13.67 -1.69
N PRO A 114 -2.81 13.32 -1.02
CA PRO A 114 -2.62 13.54 0.42
C PRO A 114 -2.20 15.00 0.72
N LEU A 115 -2.99 15.97 0.27
CA LEU A 115 -2.62 17.40 0.30
C LEU A 115 -2.38 17.95 1.70
N GLU A 116 -3.07 17.39 2.71
CA GLU A 116 -3.02 17.84 4.11
C GLU A 116 -2.07 17.00 5.00
N LEU A 117 -1.38 16.00 4.43
CA LEU A 117 -0.55 15.07 5.21
C LEU A 117 0.50 15.76 6.08
N PRO A 118 1.26 16.78 5.61
CA PRO A 118 2.24 17.47 6.45
C PRO A 118 1.59 18.15 7.66
N GLY A 119 0.42 18.76 7.49
CA GLY A 119 -0.32 19.40 8.58
C GLY A 119 -0.86 18.39 9.62
N ILE A 120 -1.23 17.18 9.18
CA ILE A 120 -1.71 16.13 10.07
C ILE A 120 -0.57 15.56 10.93
N VAL A 121 0.59 15.31 10.30
CA VAL A 121 1.79 14.78 10.98
C VAL A 121 2.48 15.86 11.83
N GLY A 122 2.34 17.14 11.46
CA GLY A 122 2.90 18.25 12.19
C GLY A 122 4.44 18.30 12.15
N THR A 123 5.05 18.76 13.25
CA THR A 123 6.50 18.97 13.37
C THR A 123 7.26 17.72 13.85
N THR A 124 6.66 16.55 13.78
CA THR A 124 7.30 15.30 14.19
C THR A 124 8.38 14.86 13.20
N ASP A 125 9.28 13.97 13.64
CA ASP A 125 10.33 13.36 12.82
C ASP A 125 9.83 12.18 11.97
N VAL A 126 8.52 11.95 11.92
CA VAL A 126 7.90 10.90 11.10
C VAL A 126 8.04 11.27 9.63
N ALA A 127 8.65 10.37 8.84
CA ALA A 127 8.82 10.56 7.41
C ALA A 127 7.46 10.50 6.70
N ILE A 128 7.29 11.34 5.66
CA ILE A 128 6.03 11.38 4.88
C ILE A 128 6.30 11.15 3.40
N ALA A 129 5.46 10.33 2.79
CA ALA A 129 5.56 10.01 1.38
C ALA A 129 4.18 9.96 0.70
N PRO A 130 4.00 10.64 -0.43
CA PRO A 130 2.84 10.45 -1.29
C PRO A 130 3.04 9.23 -2.20
N ILE A 131 1.93 8.54 -2.52
CA ILE A 131 1.87 7.62 -3.65
C ILE A 131 1.35 8.39 -4.86
N VAL A 132 2.05 8.28 -5.98
CA VAL A 132 1.72 9.00 -7.23
C VAL A 132 1.78 8.04 -8.42
N SER A 133 0.97 8.34 -9.46
CA SER A 133 0.95 7.58 -10.71
C SER A 133 1.37 8.44 -11.92
N SER A 134 1.94 9.62 -11.68
CA SER A 134 2.45 10.53 -12.73
C SER A 134 3.33 11.63 -12.16
N GLY A 135 4.22 12.22 -12.98
CA GLY A 135 4.98 13.42 -12.63
C GLY A 135 4.07 14.61 -12.28
N ARG A 136 2.93 14.76 -12.98
CA ARG A 136 1.95 15.82 -12.68
C ARG A 136 1.39 15.71 -11.26
N ALA A 137 1.08 14.50 -10.79
CA ALA A 137 0.59 14.30 -9.43
C ALA A 137 1.68 14.60 -8.39
N ALA A 138 2.92 14.15 -8.63
CA ALA A 138 4.06 14.47 -7.77
C ALA A 138 4.24 15.98 -7.63
N LYS A 139 4.33 16.71 -8.75
CA LYS A 139 4.45 18.18 -8.77
C LYS A 139 3.36 18.87 -7.98
N LEU A 140 2.10 18.49 -8.20
CA LEU A 140 0.95 19.10 -7.52
C LEU A 140 1.06 18.95 -6.00
N ILE A 141 1.34 17.75 -5.52
CA ILE A 141 1.43 17.45 -4.08
C ILE A 141 2.61 18.20 -3.46
N LEU A 142 3.81 18.05 -4.03
CA LEU A 142 5.03 18.68 -3.49
C LEU A 142 4.93 20.19 -3.47
N ARG A 143 4.38 20.79 -4.53
CA ARG A 143 4.12 22.26 -4.58
C ARG A 143 3.15 22.70 -3.49
N ARG A 144 2.08 21.95 -3.26
CA ARG A 144 1.11 22.23 -2.21
C ARG A 144 1.76 22.17 -0.83
N TRP A 145 2.50 21.09 -0.55
CA TRP A 145 3.19 20.89 0.71
C TRP A 145 4.22 21.98 0.99
N ALA A 146 5.05 22.31 -0.02
CA ALA A 146 6.05 23.37 0.10
C ALA A 146 5.40 24.74 0.41
N LYS A 147 4.32 25.09 -0.32
CA LYS A 147 3.66 26.38 -0.19
C LYS A 147 2.90 26.55 1.13
N GLU A 148 2.19 25.54 1.58
CA GLU A 148 1.25 25.68 2.71
C GLU A 148 1.85 25.25 4.04
N PHE A 149 2.79 24.30 4.01
CA PHE A 149 3.34 23.72 5.23
C PHE A 149 4.85 23.96 5.39
N GLY A 150 5.53 24.57 4.39
CA GLY A 150 6.99 24.73 4.43
C GLY A 150 7.74 23.42 4.53
N ARG A 151 7.14 22.31 4.04
CA ARG A 151 7.69 20.94 4.12
C ARG A 151 7.57 20.26 2.75
N THR A 152 8.48 19.33 2.45
CA THR A 152 8.39 18.48 1.26
C THR A 152 8.31 17.00 1.67
N ALA A 153 8.23 16.08 0.69
CA ALA A 153 8.27 14.65 0.93
C ALA A 153 9.67 14.20 1.39
N ASP A 154 9.70 13.24 2.29
CA ASP A 154 10.94 12.56 2.67
C ASP A 154 11.32 11.48 1.64
N PHE A 155 10.34 10.95 0.92
CA PHE A 155 10.47 10.07 -0.24
C PHE A 155 9.15 10.05 -1.04
N VAL A 156 9.16 9.47 -2.23
CA VAL A 156 7.97 9.31 -3.09
C VAL A 156 7.84 7.86 -3.50
N VAL A 157 6.62 7.34 -3.57
CA VAL A 157 6.33 6.03 -4.16
C VAL A 157 5.56 6.23 -5.47
N ILE A 158 6.10 5.73 -6.58
CA ILE A 158 5.38 5.64 -7.85
C ILE A 158 4.60 4.33 -7.88
N GLU A 159 3.31 4.42 -8.16
CA GLU A 159 2.48 3.25 -8.39
C GLU A 159 2.12 3.13 -9.86
N GLY A 160 2.65 2.09 -10.52
CA GLY A 160 2.39 1.78 -11.91
C GLY A 160 1.07 1.03 -12.12
N CYS A 161 0.63 0.98 -13.37
CA CYS A 161 -0.65 0.38 -13.77
C CYS A 161 -0.76 -1.14 -13.52
N LYS A 162 0.32 -1.85 -13.21
CA LYS A 162 0.34 -3.28 -12.86
C LYS A 162 0.17 -3.54 -11.36
N ALA A 163 -0.03 -2.51 -10.54
CA ALA A 163 -0.28 -2.66 -9.10
C ALA A 163 -1.59 -3.41 -8.82
N GLY A 164 -1.72 -3.91 -7.59
CA GLY A 164 -2.95 -4.48 -7.05
C GLY A 164 -3.72 -3.47 -6.22
N GLY A 165 -4.99 -3.74 -5.93
CA GLY A 165 -5.84 -2.81 -5.19
C GLY A 165 -6.26 -1.62 -6.04
N HIS A 166 -6.45 -0.46 -5.40
CA HIS A 166 -6.93 0.75 -6.08
C HIS A 166 -5.85 1.38 -6.95
N LEU A 167 -6.20 1.78 -8.16
CA LEU A 167 -5.26 2.25 -9.17
C LEU A 167 -5.49 3.73 -9.51
N GLY A 168 -4.41 4.49 -9.61
CA GLY A 168 -4.42 5.91 -9.94
C GLY A 168 -4.50 6.21 -11.45
N PHE A 169 -5.15 5.33 -12.23
CA PHE A 169 -5.34 5.42 -13.68
C PHE A 169 -6.82 5.40 -14.03
N SER A 170 -7.20 5.84 -15.23
CA SER A 170 -8.58 5.68 -15.69
C SER A 170 -8.89 4.20 -15.97
N GLU A 171 -10.14 3.80 -15.74
CA GLU A 171 -10.58 2.43 -16.03
C GLU A 171 -10.45 2.11 -17.54
N ASP A 172 -10.77 3.06 -18.39
CA ASP A 172 -10.67 2.91 -19.85
C ASP A 172 -9.23 2.66 -20.30
N ASP A 173 -8.26 3.40 -19.76
CA ASP A 173 -6.84 3.21 -20.09
C ASP A 173 -6.31 1.88 -19.59
N LEU A 174 -6.74 1.45 -18.39
CA LEU A 174 -6.38 0.15 -17.81
C LEU A 174 -6.90 -1.00 -18.67
N LEU A 175 -8.16 -0.94 -19.10
CA LEU A 175 -8.79 -1.96 -19.94
C LEU A 175 -8.23 -1.96 -21.37
N ALA A 176 -7.89 -0.79 -21.90
CA ALA A 176 -7.30 -0.65 -23.22
C ALA A 176 -5.78 -0.92 -23.26
N GLY A 177 -5.13 -1.10 -22.10
CA GLY A 177 -3.66 -1.27 -22.01
C GLY A 177 -2.88 -0.02 -22.45
N LYS A 178 -3.46 1.18 -22.28
CA LYS A 178 -2.88 2.47 -22.72
C LYS A 178 -2.22 3.27 -21.59
N CYS A 179 -2.14 2.71 -20.41
CA CYS A 179 -1.48 3.38 -19.28
C CYS A 179 0.02 3.55 -19.53
N GLN A 180 0.58 4.66 -19.05
CA GLN A 180 2.03 4.82 -18.96
C GLN A 180 2.64 3.68 -18.14
N THR A 181 3.83 3.25 -18.55
CA THR A 181 4.62 2.25 -17.84
C THR A 181 5.42 2.89 -16.70
N LEU A 182 6.00 2.08 -15.82
CA LEU A 182 6.93 2.60 -14.81
C LEU A 182 8.18 3.23 -15.45
N ASP A 183 8.61 2.72 -16.61
CA ASP A 183 9.72 3.26 -17.39
C ASP A 183 9.43 4.69 -17.90
N ASP A 184 8.17 4.99 -18.20
CA ASP A 184 7.73 6.33 -18.61
C ASP A 184 7.59 7.27 -17.40
N ILE A 185 6.97 6.80 -16.31
CA ILE A 185 6.61 7.63 -15.15
C ILE A 185 7.82 7.96 -14.28
N LEU A 186 8.78 7.03 -14.13
CA LEU A 186 9.95 7.24 -13.26
C LEU A 186 10.78 8.46 -13.65
N PRO A 187 11.19 8.64 -14.91
CA PRO A 187 11.93 9.84 -15.32
C PRO A 187 11.15 11.15 -15.09
N GLU A 188 9.82 11.14 -15.31
CA GLU A 188 8.97 12.30 -15.05
C GLU A 188 9.00 12.69 -13.56
N VAL A 189 8.80 11.71 -12.65
CA VAL A 189 8.78 11.97 -11.20
C VAL A 189 10.16 12.40 -10.71
N LEU A 190 11.24 11.77 -11.19
CA LEU A 190 12.62 12.19 -10.87
C LEU A 190 12.90 13.63 -11.29
N ALA A 191 12.37 14.08 -12.43
CA ALA A 191 12.50 15.47 -12.86
C ALA A 191 11.71 16.43 -11.95
N GLU A 192 10.50 16.04 -11.51
CA GLU A 192 9.63 16.89 -10.68
C GLU A 192 10.08 16.98 -9.21
N VAL A 193 10.84 16.02 -8.67
CA VAL A 193 11.36 16.10 -7.29
C VAL A 193 12.58 17.01 -7.17
N LYS A 194 13.42 17.12 -8.21
CA LYS A 194 14.68 17.91 -8.19
C LYS A 194 14.54 19.35 -7.72
N PRO A 195 13.54 20.15 -8.15
CA PRO A 195 13.39 21.53 -7.66
C PRO A 195 13.15 21.60 -6.15
N PHE A 196 12.44 20.60 -5.58
CA PHE A 196 12.14 20.53 -4.16
C PHE A 196 13.35 20.06 -3.36
N GLU A 197 14.15 19.13 -3.88
CA GLU A 197 15.45 18.76 -3.31
C GLU A 197 16.36 19.99 -3.16
N ALA A 198 16.47 20.79 -4.22
CA ALA A 198 17.24 22.03 -4.20
C ALA A 198 16.65 23.07 -3.21
N GLN A 199 15.32 23.21 -3.14
CA GLN A 199 14.64 24.15 -2.26
C GLN A 199 14.81 23.80 -0.79
N PHE A 200 14.74 22.50 -0.44
CA PHE A 200 14.74 22.03 0.95
C PHE A 200 16.10 21.49 1.41
N GLY A 201 17.08 21.37 0.51
CA GLY A 201 18.46 21.00 0.84
C GLY A 201 18.65 19.53 1.22
N HIS A 202 17.74 18.63 0.81
CA HIS A 202 17.87 17.18 1.02
C HIS A 202 17.32 16.40 -0.18
N SER A 203 17.80 15.16 -0.36
CA SER A 203 17.29 14.26 -1.40
C SER A 203 15.86 13.79 -1.09
N ILE A 204 15.09 13.53 -2.15
CA ILE A 204 13.76 12.94 -2.10
C ILE A 204 13.81 11.61 -2.87
N PRO A 205 14.21 10.51 -2.23
CA PRO A 205 14.30 9.20 -2.86
C PRO A 205 12.97 8.76 -3.47
N VAL A 206 13.02 8.20 -4.69
CA VAL A 206 11.84 7.73 -5.42
C VAL A 206 11.86 6.21 -5.48
N PHE A 207 10.80 5.58 -5.01
CA PHE A 207 10.58 4.13 -5.08
C PHE A 207 9.54 3.82 -6.15
N VAL A 208 9.69 2.68 -6.83
CA VAL A 208 8.72 2.21 -7.82
C VAL A 208 7.95 1.00 -7.31
N ALA A 209 6.65 0.96 -7.61
CA ALA A 209 5.71 -0.09 -7.23
C ALA A 209 4.79 -0.46 -8.40
N GLY A 210 4.19 -1.65 -8.36
CA GLY A 210 3.18 -2.04 -9.36
C GLY A 210 3.78 -2.61 -10.64
N GLY A 211 4.30 -3.82 -10.53
CA GLY A 211 4.89 -4.56 -11.63
C GLY A 211 6.24 -5.18 -11.31
N VAL A 212 6.93 -4.70 -10.31
CA VAL A 212 8.18 -5.27 -9.79
C VAL A 212 7.91 -6.63 -9.14
N TYR A 213 8.68 -7.64 -9.51
CA TYR A 213 8.53 -9.00 -9.00
C TYR A 213 9.86 -9.65 -8.60
N THR A 214 10.95 -9.39 -9.32
CA THR A 214 12.27 -9.99 -9.14
C THR A 214 13.31 -8.94 -8.73
N GLY A 215 14.49 -9.40 -8.26
CA GLY A 215 15.64 -8.52 -8.07
C GLY A 215 16.20 -7.96 -9.38
N ALA A 216 15.99 -8.66 -10.50
CA ALA A 216 16.33 -8.12 -11.83
C ALA A 216 15.45 -6.90 -12.20
N ASP A 217 14.12 -6.96 -11.91
CA ASP A 217 13.27 -5.77 -12.06
C ASP A 217 13.75 -4.62 -11.17
N MET A 218 14.19 -4.93 -9.95
CA MET A 218 14.75 -3.94 -9.03
C MET A 218 16.04 -3.33 -9.59
N ALA A 219 16.93 -4.14 -10.20
CA ALA A 219 18.16 -3.66 -10.83
C ALA A 219 17.85 -2.73 -12.01
N HIS A 220 16.87 -3.09 -12.85
CA HIS A 220 16.43 -2.25 -13.95
C HIS A 220 16.01 -0.85 -13.47
N PHE A 221 15.11 -0.75 -12.52
CA PHE A 221 14.62 0.56 -12.06
C PHE A 221 15.66 1.34 -11.25
N THR A 222 16.52 0.67 -10.49
CA THR A 222 17.62 1.38 -9.80
C THR A 222 18.65 1.91 -10.77
N ALA A 223 18.93 1.24 -11.89
CA ALA A 223 19.76 1.77 -12.97
C ALA A 223 19.14 3.00 -13.66
N MET A 224 17.81 3.11 -13.67
CA MET A 224 17.07 4.30 -14.16
C MET A 224 17.01 5.44 -13.13
N GLY A 225 17.51 5.25 -11.92
CA GLY A 225 17.58 6.27 -10.87
C GLY A 225 16.55 6.11 -9.73
N ALA A 226 15.77 5.03 -9.69
CA ALA A 226 14.97 4.74 -8.52
C ALA A 226 15.86 4.44 -7.31
N ALA A 227 15.43 4.87 -6.13
CA ALA A 227 16.14 4.58 -4.87
C ALA A 227 15.92 3.14 -4.39
N GLY A 228 14.86 2.50 -4.85
CA GLY A 228 14.47 1.15 -4.49
C GLY A 228 13.08 0.81 -5.02
N VAL A 229 12.47 -0.21 -4.47
CA VAL A 229 11.18 -0.75 -4.93
C VAL A 229 10.19 -0.94 -3.79
N GLN A 230 8.89 -0.94 -4.14
CA GLN A 230 7.83 -1.39 -3.25
C GLN A 230 7.12 -2.59 -3.87
N LEU A 231 6.99 -3.66 -3.10
CA LEU A 231 6.27 -4.87 -3.47
C LEU A 231 5.13 -5.15 -2.49
N ALA A 232 4.07 -5.79 -2.97
CA ALA A 232 2.94 -6.20 -2.15
C ALA A 232 2.62 -7.70 -2.36
N THR A 233 2.24 -8.11 -3.55
CA THR A 233 1.71 -9.45 -3.86
C THR A 233 2.64 -10.58 -3.41
N ARG A 234 3.96 -10.47 -3.59
CA ARG A 234 4.92 -11.48 -3.11
C ARG A 234 4.95 -11.62 -1.59
N PHE A 235 4.71 -10.53 -0.85
CA PHE A 235 4.67 -10.58 0.61
C PHE A 235 3.39 -11.22 1.16
N ILE A 236 2.32 -11.34 0.36
CA ILE A 236 1.08 -12.02 0.77
C ILE A 236 1.35 -13.52 1.02
N THR A 237 2.17 -14.15 0.19
CA THR A 237 2.49 -15.58 0.30
C THR A 237 3.69 -15.83 1.21
N THR A 238 3.83 -15.01 2.26
CA THR A 238 4.81 -15.25 3.33
C THR A 238 4.11 -15.82 4.57
N TYR A 239 4.86 -16.58 5.37
CA TYR A 239 4.33 -17.13 6.62
C TYR A 239 3.95 -16.02 7.61
N GLU A 240 4.67 -14.89 7.60
CA GLU A 240 4.48 -13.75 8.49
C GLU A 240 3.35 -12.81 8.07
N CYS A 241 2.81 -12.96 6.85
CA CYS A 241 1.62 -12.21 6.41
C CYS A 241 0.44 -12.50 7.35
N ASP A 242 -0.24 -11.44 7.80
CA ASP A 242 -1.27 -11.51 8.84
C ASP A 242 -2.63 -12.05 8.34
N ALA A 243 -2.78 -12.26 7.01
CA ALA A 243 -3.96 -12.88 6.42
C ALA A 243 -4.07 -14.38 6.77
N SER A 244 -5.28 -14.92 6.68
CA SER A 244 -5.52 -16.35 6.88
C SER A 244 -4.79 -17.21 5.84
N GLN A 245 -4.56 -18.48 6.14
CA GLN A 245 -4.00 -19.42 5.17
C GLN A 245 -4.89 -19.52 3.92
N GLY A 246 -6.22 -19.53 4.10
CA GLY A 246 -7.17 -19.55 2.97
C GLY A 246 -7.00 -18.37 2.01
N TYR A 247 -6.70 -17.16 2.53
CA TYR A 247 -6.37 -16.01 1.68
C TYR A 247 -5.12 -16.26 0.84
N LYS A 248 -4.05 -16.79 1.48
CA LYS A 248 -2.78 -17.08 0.80
C LYS A 248 -2.94 -18.18 -0.24
N ASP A 249 -3.71 -19.21 0.05
CA ASP A 249 -4.00 -20.31 -0.86
C ASP A 249 -4.75 -19.85 -2.11
N VAL A 250 -5.70 -18.92 -1.97
CA VAL A 250 -6.40 -18.31 -3.10
C VAL A 250 -5.42 -17.61 -4.03
N LEU A 251 -4.47 -16.84 -3.50
CA LEU A 251 -3.48 -16.14 -4.32
C LEU A 251 -2.46 -17.09 -4.96
N LEU A 252 -2.04 -18.16 -4.24
CA LEU A 252 -1.13 -19.17 -4.78
C LEU A 252 -1.72 -19.97 -5.94
N ASN A 253 -3.04 -20.16 -5.94
CA ASN A 253 -3.74 -20.88 -7.00
C ASN A 253 -4.25 -19.97 -8.14
N ALA A 254 -4.05 -18.64 -8.01
CA ALA A 254 -4.50 -17.68 -9.00
C ALA A 254 -3.71 -17.77 -10.30
N ARG A 255 -4.41 -17.60 -11.43
CA ARG A 255 -3.83 -17.57 -12.76
C ARG A 255 -3.89 -16.17 -13.36
N PRO A 256 -3.09 -15.84 -14.36
CA PRO A 256 -3.14 -14.54 -15.00
C PRO A 256 -4.55 -14.17 -15.55
N GLU A 257 -5.29 -15.16 -16.07
CA GLU A 257 -6.65 -15.01 -16.57
C GLU A 257 -7.70 -14.74 -15.50
N ASP A 258 -7.39 -14.97 -14.22
CA ASP A 258 -8.30 -14.69 -13.10
C ASP A 258 -8.28 -13.21 -12.69
N VAL A 259 -7.33 -12.43 -13.20
CA VAL A 259 -7.18 -11.02 -12.83
C VAL A 259 -8.18 -10.14 -13.57
N ARG A 260 -8.85 -9.24 -12.84
CA ARG A 260 -9.85 -8.29 -13.38
C ARG A 260 -9.58 -6.88 -12.90
N ILE A 261 -9.95 -5.92 -13.74
CA ILE A 261 -10.17 -4.53 -13.30
C ILE A 261 -11.63 -4.42 -12.86
N ILE A 262 -11.85 -3.86 -11.69
CA ILE A 262 -13.17 -3.70 -11.08
C ILE A 262 -13.42 -2.24 -10.74
N HIS A 263 -14.68 -1.85 -10.67
CA HIS A 263 -15.09 -0.56 -10.12
C HIS A 263 -15.24 -0.67 -8.59
N SER A 264 -14.48 0.13 -7.83
CA SER A 264 -14.52 0.09 -6.37
C SER A 264 -15.43 1.19 -5.79
N PRO A 265 -16.12 0.93 -4.66
CA PRO A 265 -16.85 1.96 -3.90
C PRO A 265 -15.99 3.15 -3.44
N VAL A 266 -14.69 3.03 -3.50
CA VAL A 266 -13.74 4.14 -3.26
C VAL A 266 -13.81 5.21 -4.37
N GLY A 267 -14.42 4.88 -5.52
CA GLY A 267 -14.49 5.77 -6.69
C GLY A 267 -13.25 5.69 -7.59
N MET A 268 -12.47 4.62 -7.46
CA MET A 268 -11.28 4.33 -8.28
C MET A 268 -11.41 2.92 -8.87
N PRO A 269 -10.82 2.64 -10.04
CA PRO A 269 -10.67 1.27 -10.48
C PRO A 269 -9.73 0.49 -9.53
N GLY A 270 -9.93 -0.82 -9.47
CA GLY A 270 -9.10 -1.70 -8.65
C GLY A 270 -8.73 -2.97 -9.41
N ARG A 271 -7.59 -3.59 -9.06
CA ARG A 271 -7.21 -4.89 -9.62
C ARG A 271 -7.38 -5.98 -8.58
N ALA A 272 -8.19 -6.99 -8.91
CA ALA A 272 -8.56 -8.09 -8.03
C ALA A 272 -8.71 -9.40 -8.80
N LEU A 273 -8.88 -10.50 -8.07
CA LEU A 273 -9.25 -11.80 -8.65
C LEU A 273 -10.74 -11.85 -9.00
N ASN A 274 -11.06 -12.61 -10.04
CA ASN A 274 -12.41 -12.85 -10.55
C ASN A 274 -13.16 -13.88 -9.68
N THR A 275 -13.46 -13.52 -8.44
CA THR A 275 -14.22 -14.34 -7.49
C THR A 275 -15.72 -14.37 -7.85
N PRO A 276 -16.54 -15.29 -7.27
CA PRO A 276 -17.98 -15.27 -7.43
C PRO A 276 -18.60 -13.91 -7.13
N LEU A 277 -18.15 -13.22 -6.07
CA LEU A 277 -18.56 -11.84 -5.78
C LEU A 277 -18.30 -10.91 -6.98
N VAL A 278 -17.09 -10.93 -7.55
CA VAL A 278 -16.70 -10.05 -8.65
C VAL A 278 -17.51 -10.36 -9.92
N GLN A 279 -17.79 -11.64 -10.18
CA GLN A 279 -18.64 -12.07 -11.31
C GLN A 279 -20.07 -11.58 -11.14
N ALA A 280 -20.67 -11.78 -9.97
CA ALA A 280 -22.03 -11.32 -9.68
C ALA A 280 -22.17 -9.79 -9.76
N LEU A 281 -21.14 -9.04 -9.33
CA LEU A 281 -21.09 -7.58 -9.49
C LEU A 281 -21.04 -7.16 -10.96
N ALA A 282 -20.28 -7.86 -11.79
CA ALA A 282 -20.22 -7.60 -13.25
C ALA A 282 -21.56 -7.87 -13.95
N GLU A 283 -22.37 -8.80 -13.41
CA GLU A 283 -23.74 -9.11 -13.87
C GLU A 283 -24.79 -8.11 -13.33
N GLY A 284 -24.37 -7.12 -12.52
CA GLY A 284 -25.25 -6.10 -11.96
C GLY A 284 -25.91 -6.48 -10.62
N THR A 285 -25.52 -7.60 -10.01
CA THR A 285 -25.98 -7.97 -8.67
C THR A 285 -25.42 -7.00 -7.62
N ARG A 286 -26.24 -6.63 -6.64
CA ARG A 286 -25.82 -5.71 -5.59
C ARG A 286 -25.77 -6.42 -4.22
N PHE A 287 -24.75 -6.10 -3.44
CA PHE A 287 -24.51 -6.60 -2.09
C PHE A 287 -24.43 -5.42 -1.08
N PRO A 288 -25.56 -4.76 -0.78
CA PRO A 288 -25.56 -3.59 0.10
C PRO A 288 -25.11 -3.98 1.53
N PRO A 289 -24.46 -3.05 2.27
CA PRO A 289 -23.99 -3.34 3.61
C PRO A 289 -25.16 -3.64 4.56
N ARG A 290 -25.04 -4.72 5.32
CA ARG A 290 -25.96 -5.01 6.45
C ARG A 290 -25.66 -4.13 7.66
N HIS A 291 -24.37 -3.86 7.89
CA HIS A 291 -23.85 -2.93 8.88
C HIS A 291 -22.82 -2.03 8.22
N CYS A 292 -22.95 -0.71 8.38
CA CYS A 292 -22.03 0.25 7.77
C CYS A 292 -20.98 0.69 8.80
N ALA A 293 -19.71 0.37 8.54
CA ALA A 293 -18.56 0.81 9.32
C ALA A 293 -18.18 2.29 9.10
N ARG A 294 -18.87 3.00 8.20
CA ARG A 294 -18.54 4.39 7.80
C ARG A 294 -17.09 4.56 7.39
N CYS A 295 -16.55 3.58 6.65
CA CYS A 295 -15.13 3.50 6.30
C CYS A 295 -14.67 4.55 5.30
N LEU A 296 -15.55 5.03 4.40
CA LEU A 296 -15.21 5.93 3.30
C LEU A 296 -15.96 7.27 3.42
N LYS A 297 -15.30 8.36 2.99
CA LYS A 297 -15.86 9.72 3.00
C LYS A 297 -17.05 9.90 2.05
N THR A 298 -17.01 9.26 0.88
CA THR A 298 -17.97 9.50 -0.21
C THR A 298 -18.94 8.33 -0.44
N CYS A 299 -18.86 7.28 0.37
CA CYS A 299 -19.74 6.12 0.23
C CYS A 299 -21.17 6.42 0.67
N ASP A 300 -22.14 6.14 -0.21
CA ASP A 300 -23.56 6.09 0.13
C ASP A 300 -23.97 4.61 0.24
N PRO A 301 -24.21 4.08 1.45
CA PRO A 301 -24.56 2.67 1.65
C PRO A 301 -25.82 2.22 0.89
N ALA A 302 -26.72 3.15 0.57
CA ALA A 302 -27.94 2.84 -0.17
C ALA A 302 -27.69 2.64 -1.66
N LYS A 303 -26.60 3.21 -2.21
CA LYS A 303 -26.33 3.23 -3.65
C LYS A 303 -25.17 2.37 -4.08
N VAL A 304 -24.17 2.12 -3.20
CA VAL A 304 -22.99 1.33 -3.57
C VAL A 304 -23.35 -0.08 -4.03
N PRO A 305 -22.62 -0.62 -4.99
CA PRO A 305 -22.85 -1.98 -5.47
C PRO A 305 -22.54 -3.02 -4.39
N TYR A 306 -21.55 -2.79 -3.53
CA TYR A 306 -21.17 -3.67 -2.43
C TYR A 306 -20.46 -2.92 -1.30
N CYS A 307 -20.43 -3.52 -0.11
CA CYS A 307 -19.67 -3.00 1.02
C CYS A 307 -18.21 -3.45 0.93
N ILE A 308 -17.29 -2.52 0.66
CA ILE A 308 -15.87 -2.86 0.49
C ILE A 308 -15.24 -3.39 1.79
N THR A 309 -15.54 -2.81 2.95
CA THR A 309 -15.07 -3.32 4.25
C THR A 309 -15.49 -4.78 4.45
N HIS A 310 -16.76 -5.12 4.20
CA HIS A 310 -17.24 -6.48 4.32
C HIS A 310 -16.52 -7.43 3.37
N ALA A 311 -16.43 -7.07 2.09
CA ALA A 311 -15.79 -7.89 1.07
C ALA A 311 -14.30 -8.15 1.36
N LEU A 312 -13.57 -7.15 1.88
CA LEU A 312 -12.16 -7.30 2.27
C LEU A 312 -12.00 -8.12 3.56
N ILE A 313 -12.93 -7.98 4.53
CA ILE A 313 -12.95 -8.82 5.74
C ILE A 313 -13.22 -10.28 5.39
N GLU A 314 -14.16 -10.56 4.50
CA GLU A 314 -14.43 -11.93 4.06
C GLU A 314 -13.25 -12.50 3.27
N ALA A 315 -12.61 -11.70 2.41
CA ALA A 315 -11.39 -12.12 1.73
C ALA A 315 -10.28 -12.52 2.71
N VAL A 316 -9.94 -11.67 3.68
CA VAL A 316 -8.83 -11.96 4.61
C VAL A 316 -9.08 -13.20 5.48
N LYS A 317 -10.34 -13.59 5.68
CA LYS A 317 -10.72 -14.86 6.30
C LYS A 317 -10.58 -16.07 5.37
N GLY A 318 -10.41 -15.85 4.07
CA GLY A 318 -10.34 -16.90 3.04
C GLY A 318 -11.69 -17.29 2.44
N ASN A 319 -12.75 -16.51 2.68
CA ASN A 319 -14.06 -16.74 2.06
C ASN A 319 -14.04 -16.26 0.60
N VAL A 320 -14.00 -17.19 -0.35
CA VAL A 320 -13.89 -16.91 -1.78
C VAL A 320 -15.22 -16.40 -2.35
N GLU A 321 -16.36 -16.87 -1.79
CA GLU A 321 -17.70 -16.54 -2.32
C GLU A 321 -18.01 -15.05 -2.13
N ASP A 322 -17.72 -14.48 -0.95
CA ASP A 322 -18.07 -13.11 -0.59
C ASP A 322 -16.85 -12.18 -0.57
N GLY A 323 -15.65 -12.71 -0.83
CA GLY A 323 -14.40 -12.02 -0.67
C GLY A 323 -13.93 -11.26 -1.91
N LEU A 324 -13.38 -10.05 -1.69
CA LEU A 324 -12.67 -9.28 -2.70
C LEU A 324 -11.15 -9.42 -2.48
N PHE A 325 -10.49 -10.19 -3.33
CA PHE A 325 -9.06 -10.48 -3.23
C PHE A 325 -8.26 -9.54 -4.15
N PHE A 326 -7.72 -8.49 -3.59
CA PHE A 326 -6.83 -7.60 -4.33
C PHE A 326 -5.48 -8.27 -4.61
N CYS A 327 -4.97 -8.10 -5.83
CA CYS A 327 -3.68 -8.65 -6.26
C CYS A 327 -3.06 -7.80 -7.38
N GLY A 328 -1.74 -7.83 -7.53
CA GLY A 328 -1.05 -7.24 -8.68
C GLY A 328 -1.18 -8.11 -9.94
N ALA A 329 -0.83 -7.54 -11.09
CA ALA A 329 -0.87 -8.23 -12.39
C ALA A 329 0.02 -9.49 -12.43
N ASN A 330 1.03 -9.58 -11.56
CA ASN A 330 1.98 -10.69 -11.50
C ASN A 330 1.54 -11.83 -10.56
N VAL A 331 0.29 -11.84 -10.07
CA VAL A 331 -0.18 -12.84 -9.09
C VAL A 331 0.00 -14.29 -9.58
N GLY A 332 -0.24 -14.56 -10.86
CA GLY A 332 -0.07 -15.90 -11.45
C GLY A 332 1.39 -16.41 -11.51
N ARG A 333 2.36 -15.62 -11.03
CA ARG A 333 3.76 -16.03 -10.86
C ARG A 333 4.08 -16.55 -9.46
N LEU A 334 3.13 -16.45 -8.53
CA LEU A 334 3.28 -17.00 -7.18
C LEU A 334 3.26 -18.52 -7.26
N ASP A 335 4.24 -19.19 -6.68
CA ASP A 335 4.44 -20.63 -6.79
C ASP A 335 4.51 -21.37 -5.45
N ARG A 336 4.87 -20.66 -4.38
CA ARG A 336 5.06 -21.26 -3.04
C ARG A 336 4.97 -20.23 -1.92
N MET A 337 4.87 -20.74 -0.70
CA MET A 337 5.07 -19.96 0.52
C MET A 337 6.57 -19.74 0.78
N HIS A 338 6.88 -18.57 1.34
CA HIS A 338 8.24 -18.21 1.77
C HIS A 338 8.20 -17.67 3.21
N THR A 339 9.34 -17.61 3.88
CA THR A 339 9.52 -16.61 4.96
C THR A 339 9.81 -15.24 4.34
N VAL A 340 9.54 -14.18 5.10
CA VAL A 340 9.95 -12.83 4.68
C VAL A 340 11.47 -12.76 4.47
N GLN A 341 12.25 -13.42 5.33
CA GLN A 341 13.71 -13.46 5.19
C GLN A 341 14.14 -14.08 3.86
N GLU A 342 13.59 -15.26 3.49
CA GLU A 342 13.89 -15.92 2.21
C GLU A 342 13.57 -15.03 1.02
N LEU A 343 12.40 -14.36 1.03
CA LEU A 343 12.01 -13.45 -0.03
C LEU A 343 12.94 -12.25 -0.13
N MET A 344 13.29 -11.63 0.99
CA MET A 344 14.20 -10.48 1.02
C MET A 344 15.61 -10.85 0.54
N ASP A 345 16.12 -12.01 0.96
CA ASP A 345 17.43 -12.52 0.54
C ASP A 345 17.47 -12.84 -0.96
N GLU A 346 16.42 -13.46 -1.51
CA GLU A 346 16.25 -13.70 -2.94
C GLU A 346 16.30 -12.40 -3.73
N LEU A 347 15.45 -11.43 -3.38
CA LEU A 347 15.38 -10.13 -4.07
C LEU A 347 16.71 -9.38 -4.04
N VAL A 348 17.38 -9.33 -2.88
CA VAL A 348 18.66 -8.63 -2.73
C VAL A 348 19.78 -9.35 -3.49
N THR A 349 19.79 -10.67 -3.48
CA THR A 349 20.79 -11.46 -4.19
C THR A 349 20.68 -11.27 -5.71
N GLU A 350 19.46 -11.42 -6.25
CA GLU A 350 19.18 -11.18 -7.66
C GLU A 350 19.49 -9.73 -8.07
N TRP A 351 19.11 -8.76 -7.22
CA TRP A 351 19.42 -7.35 -7.48
C TRP A 351 20.90 -7.12 -7.64
N ARG A 352 21.74 -7.63 -6.73
CA ARG A 352 23.20 -7.49 -6.78
C ARG A 352 23.83 -8.19 -7.98
N GLN A 353 23.25 -9.30 -8.42
CA GLN A 353 23.74 -10.04 -9.60
C GLN A 353 23.44 -9.33 -10.92
N ASN A 354 22.48 -8.43 -10.95
CA ASN A 354 22.02 -7.71 -12.15
C ASN A 354 22.43 -6.23 -12.16
N GLN A 355 23.21 -5.76 -11.17
CA GLN A 355 23.87 -4.45 -11.19
C GLN A 355 25.16 -4.49 -12.04
#